data_947931c5dcf01a28a1311f2b830843a6
#
_entry.id   947931c5dcf01a28a1311f2b830843a6
#
_cell.length_a   1.000
_cell.length_b   1.000
_cell.length_c   1.000
_cell.angle_alpha   90.00
_cell.angle_beta   90.00
_cell.angle_gamma   90.00
#
_symmetry.space_group_name_H-M   'P 1'
#
loop_
_entity.id
_entity.type
_entity.pdbx_description
1 polymer ?
#
loop_
_entity_poly.entity_id
_entity_poly.type
_entity_poly.pdbx_seq_one_letter_code
_entity_poly.pdbx_strand_id
1 'polypeptide(L)'
;TISRAGTYTVKHYVFNQGGMAVDSAEVVISRDAAPPCTGLMEFMTGCTERTWKLAPIAGSLWVGPPGGAQTWWAIGATAATDRPCAYNDEWVFKADGSVDYDTKGDIWAETYMGVAADGCFPESVLTGAQAAWGSGTHAFTLMPATATAPDQLKMEGLGAFIGLPKAANGGEVFSPINSITYDILWTNEDANGV
;
A
#
# COMPACT_ATOMS: atom_id res chain seq x y z
N THR A 1 -19.05 20.69 -3.64
CA THR A 1 -18.93 19.63 -2.61
C THR A 1 -17.80 20.00 -1.66
N ILE A 2 -18.01 19.89 -0.35
CA ILE A 2 -16.96 20.08 0.66
C ILE A 2 -16.53 18.66 1.05
N SER A 3 -15.23 18.34 0.80
CA SER A 3 -14.69 17.00 0.98
C SER A 3 -13.68 16.87 2.13
N ARG A 4 -13.34 17.97 2.79
CA ARG A 4 -12.40 17.98 3.92
C ARG A 4 -13.08 18.32 5.23
N ALA A 5 -12.59 17.76 6.32
CA ALA A 5 -12.99 18.12 7.67
C ALA A 5 -12.66 19.59 7.95
N GLY A 6 -13.52 20.26 8.69
CA GLY A 6 -13.37 21.68 9.01
C GLY A 6 -14.69 22.36 9.26
N THR A 7 -14.62 23.61 9.70
CA THR A 7 -15.78 24.49 9.87
C THR A 7 -15.86 25.45 8.68
N TYR A 8 -16.98 25.48 8.01
CA TYR A 8 -17.21 26.27 6.81
C TYR A 8 -18.38 27.21 7.03
N THR A 9 -18.22 28.48 6.61
CA THR A 9 -19.32 29.43 6.57
C THR A 9 -19.95 29.41 5.19
N VAL A 10 -21.20 28.95 5.10
CA VAL A 10 -21.99 28.98 3.88
C VAL A 10 -22.81 30.27 3.89
N LYS A 11 -22.67 31.10 2.85
CA LYS A 11 -23.42 32.35 2.67
C LYS A 11 -24.44 32.22 1.57
N HIS A 12 -25.68 32.59 1.87
CA HIS A 12 -26.77 32.66 0.92
C HIS A 12 -27.11 34.14 0.62
N TYR A 13 -27.09 34.51 -0.63
CA TYR A 13 -27.39 35.85 -1.11
C TYR A 13 -28.70 35.85 -1.87
N VAL A 14 -29.60 36.75 -1.50
CA VAL A 14 -30.86 36.97 -2.20
C VAL A 14 -30.90 38.39 -2.76
N PHE A 15 -31.23 38.51 -4.02
CA PHE A 15 -31.29 39.78 -4.75
C PHE A 15 -32.69 40.04 -5.23
N ASN A 16 -33.16 41.31 -5.09
CA ASN A 16 -34.39 41.80 -5.69
C ASN A 16 -34.24 43.27 -6.10
N GLN A 17 -35.28 43.88 -6.64
CA GLN A 17 -35.25 45.29 -7.04
C GLN A 17 -35.01 46.28 -5.89
N GLY A 18 -35.23 45.87 -4.66
CA GLY A 18 -35.03 46.65 -3.42
C GLY A 18 -33.60 46.49 -2.84
N GLY A 19 -32.76 45.63 -3.39
CA GLY A 19 -31.39 45.41 -2.92
C GLY A 19 -31.00 43.95 -2.71
N MET A 20 -30.02 43.72 -1.85
CA MET A 20 -29.45 42.44 -1.52
C MET A 20 -29.64 42.14 -0.04
N ALA A 21 -30.04 40.92 0.28
CA ALA A 21 -29.94 40.35 1.63
C ALA A 21 -28.93 39.16 1.65
N VAL A 22 -28.28 39.01 2.77
CA VAL A 22 -27.37 37.88 2.98
C VAL A 22 -27.69 37.20 4.30
N ASP A 23 -27.69 35.88 4.27
CA ASP A 23 -27.71 35.04 5.46
C ASP A 23 -26.50 34.08 5.45
N SER A 24 -26.10 33.61 6.60
CA SER A 24 -24.97 32.68 6.72
C SER A 24 -25.20 31.65 7.81
N ALA A 25 -24.71 30.44 7.54
CA ALA A 25 -24.71 29.35 8.50
C ALA A 25 -23.33 28.69 8.58
N GLU A 26 -22.95 28.24 9.76
CA GLU A 26 -21.79 27.38 9.91
C GLU A 26 -22.17 25.93 9.65
N VAL A 27 -21.31 25.25 8.85
CA VAL A 27 -21.40 23.82 8.56
C VAL A 27 -20.11 23.18 9.07
N VAL A 28 -20.23 22.24 9.98
CA VAL A 28 -19.10 21.48 10.50
C VAL A 28 -19.03 20.11 9.78
N ILE A 29 -17.94 19.88 9.08
CA ILE A 29 -17.59 18.58 8.50
C ILE A 29 -16.66 17.89 9.49
N SER A 30 -17.13 16.82 10.12
CA SER A 30 -16.41 16.14 11.20
C SER A 30 -15.27 15.23 10.73
N ARG A 31 -15.28 14.83 9.47
CA ARG A 31 -14.24 13.99 8.84
C ARG A 31 -14.16 14.27 7.35
N ASP A 32 -13.00 13.98 6.76
CA ASP A 32 -12.83 14.01 5.32
C ASP A 32 -13.77 13.03 4.61
N ALA A 33 -14.20 13.37 3.41
CA ALA A 33 -14.91 12.41 2.58
C ALA A 33 -13.96 11.24 2.25
N ALA A 34 -14.47 10.01 2.35
CA ALA A 34 -13.72 8.86 1.86
C ALA A 34 -13.38 9.04 0.37
N PRO A 35 -12.20 8.60 -0.08
CA PRO A 35 -11.90 8.56 -1.50
C PRO A 35 -13.00 7.84 -2.28
N PRO A 36 -13.27 8.23 -3.55
CA PRO A 36 -14.19 7.48 -4.37
C PRO A 36 -13.72 6.03 -4.48
N CYS A 37 -14.58 5.08 -4.13
CA CYS A 37 -14.26 3.67 -4.28
C CYS A 37 -14.63 3.20 -5.68
N THR A 38 -13.74 3.47 -6.63
CA THR A 38 -13.88 3.07 -8.03
C THR A 38 -12.51 2.75 -8.61
N GLY A 39 -12.46 1.98 -9.69
CA GLY A 39 -11.22 1.67 -10.40
C GLY A 39 -10.20 0.97 -9.50
N LEU A 40 -8.98 1.50 -9.45
CA LEU A 40 -7.89 0.88 -8.69
C LEU A 40 -8.16 0.78 -7.18
N MET A 41 -8.87 1.76 -6.58
CA MET A 41 -9.26 1.68 -5.18
C MET A 41 -10.25 0.52 -4.92
N GLU A 42 -11.22 0.36 -5.79
CA GLU A 42 -12.16 -0.77 -5.73
C GLU A 42 -11.43 -2.10 -5.92
N PHE A 43 -10.53 -2.18 -6.91
CA PHE A 43 -9.71 -3.38 -7.15
C PHE A 43 -8.87 -3.74 -5.92
N MET A 44 -8.17 -2.77 -5.33
CA MET A 44 -7.27 -3.00 -4.19
C MET A 44 -8.00 -3.32 -2.88
N THR A 45 -9.17 -2.75 -2.64
CA THR A 45 -9.82 -2.78 -1.32
C THR A 45 -11.22 -3.42 -1.31
N GLY A 46 -11.81 -3.72 -2.47
CA GLY A 46 -13.22 -4.14 -2.55
C GLY A 46 -14.19 -3.15 -1.92
N CYS A 47 -13.81 -1.86 -1.84
CA CYS A 47 -14.55 -0.77 -1.18
C CYS A 47 -14.71 -0.89 0.35
N THR A 48 -14.16 -1.92 0.96
CA THR A 48 -14.06 -2.11 2.41
C THR A 48 -12.66 -2.52 2.80
N GLU A 49 -12.33 -3.77 2.60
CA GLU A 49 -11.01 -4.34 2.76
C GLU A 49 -10.84 -5.55 1.84
N ARG A 50 -9.61 -5.78 1.38
CA ARG A 50 -9.23 -6.95 0.61
C ARG A 50 -7.83 -7.43 1.02
N THR A 51 -7.72 -8.75 1.21
CA THR A 51 -6.45 -9.40 1.56
C THR A 51 -5.71 -9.80 0.29
N TRP A 52 -4.43 -9.46 0.24
CA TRP A 52 -3.50 -9.80 -0.82
C TRP A 52 -2.37 -10.68 -0.30
N LYS A 53 -1.91 -11.60 -1.14
CA LYS A 53 -0.76 -12.47 -0.88
C LYS A 53 0.15 -12.52 -2.11
N LEU A 54 1.38 -12.95 -1.92
CA LEU A 54 2.23 -13.33 -3.05
C LEU A 54 1.64 -14.57 -3.73
N ALA A 55 1.51 -14.53 -5.05
CA ALA A 55 1.08 -15.70 -5.81
C ALA A 55 2.15 -16.79 -5.78
N PRO A 56 1.82 -18.08 -5.51
CA PRO A 56 2.81 -19.15 -5.37
C PRO A 56 3.31 -19.68 -6.73
N ILE A 57 3.71 -18.76 -7.60
CA ILE A 57 4.18 -19.05 -8.96
C ILE A 57 5.53 -18.41 -9.25
N ALA A 58 6.26 -18.94 -10.21
CA ALA A 58 7.51 -18.33 -10.68
C ALA A 58 7.30 -16.88 -11.13
N GLY A 59 8.19 -16.00 -10.74
CA GLY A 59 8.13 -14.58 -11.11
C GLY A 59 7.11 -13.75 -10.34
N SER A 60 6.39 -14.32 -9.36
CA SER A 60 5.44 -13.56 -8.53
C SER A 60 6.11 -12.47 -7.69
N LEU A 61 7.39 -12.61 -7.44
CA LEU A 61 8.24 -11.60 -6.83
C LEU A 61 9.47 -11.41 -7.71
N TRP A 62 9.65 -10.21 -8.21
CA TRP A 62 10.79 -9.86 -9.06
C TRP A 62 11.21 -8.42 -8.82
N VAL A 63 12.47 -8.11 -9.08
CA VAL A 63 13.06 -6.79 -9.00
C VAL A 63 13.70 -6.40 -10.32
N GLY A 64 13.50 -5.17 -10.71
CA GLY A 64 14.01 -4.61 -11.95
C GLY A 64 13.89 -3.09 -11.94
N PRO A 65 14.26 -2.41 -13.05
CA PRO A 65 14.07 -0.98 -13.18
C PRO A 65 12.58 -0.62 -13.27
N PRO A 66 12.22 0.65 -13.05
CA PRO A 66 10.86 1.14 -13.22
C PRO A 66 10.25 0.75 -14.57
N GLY A 67 8.92 0.53 -14.59
CA GLY A 67 8.17 0.18 -15.80
C GLY A 67 8.34 -1.26 -16.28
N GLY A 68 9.01 -2.13 -15.54
CA GLY A 68 9.09 -3.56 -15.85
C GLY A 68 9.90 -3.95 -17.07
N ALA A 69 10.75 -3.05 -17.58
CA ALA A 69 11.46 -3.26 -18.84
C ALA A 69 12.53 -4.36 -18.78
N GLN A 70 13.01 -4.71 -17.59
CA GLN A 70 14.05 -5.72 -17.37
C GLN A 70 13.88 -6.37 -16.00
N THR A 71 14.16 -7.66 -15.90
CA THR A 71 14.24 -8.38 -14.62
C THR A 71 15.69 -8.54 -14.22
N TRP A 72 16.08 -8.01 -13.06
CA TRP A 72 17.41 -8.24 -12.47
C TRP A 72 17.42 -9.53 -11.66
N TRP A 73 16.34 -9.81 -10.95
CA TRP A 73 16.13 -11.03 -10.19
C TRP A 73 14.64 -11.36 -10.12
N ALA A 74 14.32 -12.63 -10.13
CA ALA A 74 12.96 -13.12 -9.92
C ALA A 74 12.98 -14.44 -9.16
N ILE A 75 11.93 -14.66 -8.39
CA ILE A 75 11.76 -15.91 -7.66
C ILE A 75 11.43 -17.06 -8.61
N GLY A 76 11.99 -18.24 -8.36
CA GLY A 76 11.79 -19.44 -9.18
C GLY A 76 10.46 -20.13 -8.93
N ALA A 77 10.25 -21.24 -9.64
CA ALA A 77 9.02 -22.04 -9.56
C ALA A 77 8.81 -22.74 -8.20
N THR A 78 9.89 -22.93 -7.42
CA THR A 78 9.85 -23.55 -6.09
C THR A 78 9.69 -22.54 -4.95
N ALA A 79 9.46 -21.30 -5.30
CA ALA A 79 9.45 -20.16 -4.36
C ALA A 79 8.59 -20.36 -3.12
N ALA A 80 7.36 -20.81 -3.30
CA ALA A 80 6.45 -21.05 -2.16
C ALA A 80 6.89 -22.21 -1.26
N THR A 81 7.70 -23.15 -1.80
CA THR A 81 8.30 -24.23 -1.04
C THR A 81 9.60 -23.79 -0.36
N ASP A 82 10.40 -22.98 -1.05
CA ASP A 82 11.71 -22.54 -0.56
C ASP A 82 11.58 -21.42 0.49
N ARG A 83 10.53 -20.59 0.37
CA ARG A 83 10.26 -19.43 1.23
C ARG A 83 8.82 -19.43 1.78
N PRO A 84 8.34 -20.51 2.42
CA PRO A 84 6.93 -20.61 2.82
C PRO A 84 6.48 -19.46 3.72
N CYS A 85 7.36 -18.96 4.56
CA CYS A 85 7.11 -17.80 5.44
C CYS A 85 6.93 -16.45 4.72
N ALA A 86 7.38 -16.31 3.48
CA ALA A 86 7.09 -15.11 2.69
C ALA A 86 5.81 -15.27 1.87
N TYR A 87 5.33 -16.49 1.67
CA TYR A 87 4.13 -16.78 0.89
C TYR A 87 2.87 -16.99 1.76
N ASN A 88 3.02 -17.03 3.09
CA ASN A 88 1.90 -16.98 4.01
C ASN A 88 1.57 -15.55 4.46
N ASP A 89 2.46 -14.58 4.20
CA ASP A 89 2.25 -13.16 4.48
C ASP A 89 0.95 -12.63 3.88
N GLU A 90 0.31 -11.73 4.59
CA GLU A 90 -0.91 -11.07 4.15
C GLU A 90 -0.80 -9.55 4.25
N TRP A 91 -1.34 -8.86 3.23
CA TRP A 91 -1.54 -7.41 3.21
C TRP A 91 -3.04 -7.13 3.07
N VAL A 92 -3.66 -6.58 4.11
CA VAL A 92 -5.08 -6.21 4.10
C VAL A 92 -5.22 -4.73 3.78
N PHE A 93 -5.51 -4.41 2.53
CA PHE A 93 -5.74 -3.04 2.08
C PHE A 93 -7.17 -2.61 2.37
N LYS A 94 -7.35 -1.45 3.01
CA LYS A 94 -8.63 -0.91 3.43
C LYS A 94 -9.00 0.36 2.68
N ALA A 95 -10.30 0.57 2.48
CA ALA A 95 -10.81 1.72 1.73
C ALA A 95 -10.53 3.08 2.41
N ASP A 96 -10.10 3.10 3.66
CA ASP A 96 -9.70 4.31 4.37
C ASP A 96 -8.24 4.72 4.11
N GLY A 97 -7.50 3.95 3.29
CA GLY A 97 -6.11 4.19 2.96
C GLY A 97 -5.11 3.55 3.93
N SER A 98 -5.57 2.75 4.88
CA SER A 98 -4.69 1.94 5.72
C SER A 98 -4.44 0.56 5.12
N VAL A 99 -3.32 -0.04 5.50
CA VAL A 99 -2.97 -1.42 5.16
C VAL A 99 -2.39 -2.12 6.37
N ASP A 100 -2.95 -3.28 6.71
CA ASP A 100 -2.39 -4.14 7.75
C ASP A 100 -1.51 -5.20 7.08
N TYR A 101 -0.26 -5.31 7.54
CA TYR A 101 0.67 -6.36 7.18
C TYR A 101 0.72 -7.40 8.31
N ASP A 102 0.55 -8.66 7.96
CA ASP A 102 0.58 -9.79 8.89
C ASP A 102 1.53 -10.87 8.38
N THR A 103 2.64 -11.07 9.06
CA THR A 103 3.65 -12.08 8.77
C THR A 103 3.22 -13.50 9.13
N LYS A 104 2.04 -13.67 9.75
CA LYS A 104 1.59 -14.94 10.36
C LYS A 104 2.55 -15.50 11.42
N GLY A 105 3.40 -14.62 11.97
CA GLY A 105 4.34 -14.94 13.05
C GLY A 105 5.72 -15.41 12.59
N ASP A 106 5.97 -15.53 11.30
CA ASP A 106 7.28 -15.86 10.74
C ASP A 106 7.61 -14.98 9.52
N ILE A 107 8.88 -14.92 9.15
CA ILE A 107 9.37 -14.10 8.04
C ILE A 107 10.49 -14.79 7.28
N TRP A 108 10.69 -14.41 6.03
CA TRP A 108 11.94 -14.67 5.34
C TRP A 108 13.00 -13.65 5.79
N ALA A 109 13.93 -14.10 6.64
CA ALA A 109 15.02 -13.27 7.09
C ALA A 109 16.31 -13.58 6.32
N GLU A 110 17.07 -12.55 5.99
CA GLU A 110 18.39 -12.63 5.37
C GLU A 110 19.48 -12.23 6.36
N THR A 111 20.72 -12.60 6.07
CA THR A 111 21.85 -12.43 7.00
C THR A 111 22.04 -11.01 7.48
N TYR A 112 21.69 -9.98 6.69
CA TYR A 112 21.75 -8.58 7.13
C TYR A 112 20.75 -8.26 8.27
N MET A 113 19.75 -9.11 8.51
CA MET A 113 18.81 -9.02 9.63
C MET A 113 19.34 -9.67 10.92
N GLY A 114 20.59 -10.14 10.92
CA GLY A 114 21.25 -10.70 12.09
C GLY A 114 21.08 -12.21 12.27
N VAL A 115 20.48 -12.90 11.30
CA VAL A 115 20.40 -14.37 11.29
C VAL A 115 21.68 -14.98 10.69
N ALA A 116 21.97 -16.26 11.05
CA ALA A 116 23.20 -16.92 10.62
C ALA A 116 23.20 -17.32 9.13
N ALA A 117 22.03 -17.55 8.56
CA ALA A 117 21.82 -17.87 7.14
C ALA A 117 20.42 -17.42 6.73
N ASP A 118 20.22 -17.18 5.43
CA ASP A 118 18.90 -16.83 4.89
C ASP A 118 17.92 -17.99 5.09
N GLY A 119 16.69 -17.66 5.50
CA GLY A 119 15.66 -18.67 5.78
C GLY A 119 14.41 -18.12 6.44
N CYS A 120 13.50 -19.04 6.76
CA CYS A 120 12.31 -18.74 7.56
C CYS A 120 12.65 -18.74 9.06
N PHE A 121 12.26 -17.65 9.72
CA PHE A 121 12.47 -17.45 11.16
C PHE A 121 11.21 -16.87 11.80
N PRO A 122 11.00 -17.07 13.12
CA PRO A 122 9.98 -16.34 13.83
C PRO A 122 10.15 -14.81 13.67
N GLU A 123 9.07 -14.07 13.52
CA GLU A 123 9.10 -12.59 13.39
C GLU A 123 9.92 -11.91 14.50
N SER A 124 9.98 -12.52 15.68
CA SER A 124 10.74 -12.00 16.83
C SER A 124 12.26 -11.87 16.62
N VAL A 125 12.82 -12.38 15.50
CA VAL A 125 14.22 -12.13 15.13
C VAL A 125 14.45 -10.69 14.68
N LEU A 126 13.40 -10.01 14.23
CA LEU A 126 13.45 -8.60 13.88
C LEU A 126 13.62 -7.75 15.14
N THR A 127 14.78 -7.16 15.32
CA THR A 127 15.10 -6.36 16.51
C THR A 127 15.57 -4.95 16.13
N GLY A 128 15.53 -4.03 17.10
CA GLY A 128 15.97 -2.64 16.88
C GLY A 128 15.16 -1.97 15.76
N ALA A 129 15.85 -1.32 14.83
CA ALA A 129 15.18 -0.64 13.72
C ALA A 129 14.43 -1.61 12.80
N GLN A 130 14.92 -2.83 12.64
CA GLN A 130 14.33 -3.84 11.74
C GLN A 130 12.99 -4.38 12.24
N ALA A 131 12.64 -4.20 13.51
CA ALA A 131 11.31 -4.54 14.03
C ALA A 131 10.17 -3.87 13.26
N ALA A 132 10.43 -2.74 12.60
CA ALA A 132 9.45 -2.08 11.75
C ALA A 132 9.12 -2.82 10.44
N TRP A 133 9.84 -3.87 10.10
CA TRP A 133 9.51 -4.78 8.99
C TRP A 133 8.59 -5.94 9.40
N GLY A 134 8.26 -6.06 10.68
CA GLY A 134 7.28 -7.04 11.16
C GLY A 134 5.84 -6.62 10.93
N SER A 135 4.92 -7.43 11.46
CA SER A 135 3.48 -7.17 11.41
C SER A 135 3.12 -5.80 11.96
N GLY A 136 2.24 -5.08 11.25
CA GLY A 136 1.85 -3.73 11.65
C GLY A 136 0.86 -3.07 10.71
N THR A 137 0.38 -1.91 11.13
CA THR A 137 -0.51 -1.08 10.30
C THR A 137 0.28 0.07 9.69
N HIS A 138 0.13 0.23 8.39
CA HIS A 138 0.75 1.26 7.57
C HIS A 138 -0.33 2.04 6.80
N ALA A 139 0.09 3.01 5.98
CA ALA A 139 -0.79 3.68 5.03
C ALA A 139 -0.37 3.34 3.60
N PHE A 140 -1.28 3.58 2.67
CA PHE A 140 -0.97 3.51 1.25
C PHE A 140 -1.64 4.64 0.48
N THR A 141 -1.06 4.98 -0.66
CA THR A 141 -1.62 5.94 -1.62
C THR A 141 -1.57 5.34 -3.02
N LEU A 142 -2.69 5.39 -3.72
CA LEU A 142 -2.77 5.04 -5.14
C LEU A 142 -2.57 6.29 -5.98
N MET A 143 -1.64 6.24 -6.91
CA MET A 143 -1.32 7.32 -7.83
C MET A 143 -1.72 6.91 -9.25
N PRO A 144 -2.69 7.62 -9.87
CA PRO A 144 -3.12 7.31 -11.23
C PRO A 144 -1.99 7.45 -12.25
N ALA A 145 -2.06 6.66 -13.31
CA ALA A 145 -1.13 6.74 -14.43
C ALA A 145 -1.03 8.16 -15.00
N THR A 146 0.16 8.51 -15.42
CA THR A 146 0.46 9.77 -16.10
C THR A 146 1.00 9.50 -17.52
N ALA A 147 1.35 10.55 -18.25
CA ALA A 147 2.00 10.37 -19.56
C ALA A 147 3.37 9.67 -19.49
N THR A 148 4.00 9.63 -18.30
CA THR A 148 5.38 9.15 -18.10
C THR A 148 5.51 8.02 -17.06
N ALA A 149 4.43 7.66 -16.37
CA ALA A 149 4.41 6.61 -15.35
C ALA A 149 3.10 5.81 -15.42
N PRO A 150 3.12 4.50 -15.15
CA PRO A 150 1.92 3.68 -14.98
C PRO A 150 1.17 4.10 -13.70
N ASP A 151 0.06 3.43 -13.42
CA ASP A 151 -0.53 3.46 -12.08
C ASP A 151 0.50 3.02 -11.04
N GLN A 152 0.47 3.63 -9.87
CA GLN A 152 1.44 3.30 -8.81
C GLN A 152 0.76 3.12 -7.47
N LEU A 153 1.33 2.24 -6.67
CA LEU A 153 1.02 2.04 -5.27
C LEU A 153 2.20 2.50 -4.42
N LYS A 154 1.99 3.50 -3.58
CA LYS A 154 2.97 3.94 -2.59
C LYS A 154 2.58 3.37 -1.22
N MET A 155 3.46 2.55 -0.66
CA MET A 155 3.39 2.11 0.73
C MET A 155 4.03 3.18 1.61
N GLU A 156 3.39 3.56 2.71
CA GLU A 156 3.79 4.68 3.57
C GLU A 156 3.79 4.29 5.04
N GLY A 157 4.84 4.67 5.73
CA GLY A 157 5.15 4.33 7.12
C GLY A 157 6.50 3.64 7.23
N LEU A 158 7.16 3.79 8.37
CA LEU A 158 8.45 3.14 8.59
C LEU A 158 8.32 1.62 8.46
N GLY A 159 9.08 1.04 7.54
CA GLY A 159 9.06 -0.41 7.30
C GLY A 159 7.92 -0.91 6.40
N ALA A 160 7.08 -0.05 5.85
CA ALA A 160 6.02 -0.45 4.91
C ALA A 160 6.61 -0.95 3.58
N PHE A 161 6.27 -2.18 3.18
CA PHE A 161 6.75 -2.81 1.95
C PHE A 161 5.77 -3.86 1.42
N ILE A 162 6.02 -4.37 0.21
CA ILE A 162 5.40 -5.57 -0.36
C ILE A 162 6.51 -6.52 -0.82
N GLY A 163 6.45 -7.77 -0.40
CA GLY A 163 7.35 -8.83 -0.84
C GLY A 163 8.74 -8.77 -0.21
N LEU A 164 9.67 -7.99 -0.76
CA LEU A 164 11.05 -7.89 -0.27
C LEU A 164 11.30 -6.59 0.50
N PRO A 165 11.53 -6.62 1.81
CA PRO A 165 11.73 -5.42 2.62
C PRO A 165 12.94 -4.59 2.21
N LYS A 166 13.99 -5.22 1.65
CA LYS A 166 15.19 -4.53 1.18
C LYS A 166 15.06 -3.87 -0.20
N ALA A 167 14.06 -4.24 -0.99
CA ALA A 167 13.86 -3.69 -2.33
C ALA A 167 13.19 -2.31 -2.27
N ALA A 168 13.97 -1.26 -2.50
CA ALA A 168 13.51 0.13 -2.45
C ALA A 168 13.73 0.86 -3.77
N ASN A 169 13.11 2.04 -3.93
CA ASN A 169 13.13 2.81 -5.18
C ASN A 169 14.53 3.33 -5.59
N GLY A 170 15.55 3.15 -4.93
CA GLY A 170 16.90 3.57 -5.29
C GLY A 170 17.93 2.44 -5.24
N GLY A 171 17.45 1.22 -4.99
CA GLY A 171 18.31 0.04 -4.79
C GLY A 171 17.98 -0.69 -3.49
N GLU A 172 18.89 -1.54 -3.02
CA GLU A 172 18.70 -2.27 -1.78
C GLU A 172 18.95 -1.39 -0.54
N VAL A 173 18.12 -1.59 0.48
CA VAL A 173 18.27 -1.00 1.82
C VAL A 173 18.39 -2.10 2.87
N PHE A 174 19.16 -1.83 3.93
CA PHE A 174 19.38 -2.78 5.04
C PHE A 174 18.76 -2.30 6.36
N SER A 175 17.95 -1.26 6.27
CA SER A 175 17.16 -0.72 7.39
C SER A 175 15.83 -0.20 6.86
N PRO A 176 14.75 -0.26 7.66
CA PRO A 176 13.44 0.23 7.27
C PRO A 176 13.48 1.70 6.83
N ILE A 177 12.73 2.01 5.78
CA ILE A 177 12.54 3.35 5.25
C ILE A 177 11.06 3.75 5.32
N ASN A 178 10.78 5.04 5.11
CA ASN A 178 9.43 5.58 5.35
C ASN A 178 8.44 5.35 4.21
N SER A 179 8.91 5.02 3.01
CA SER A 179 8.00 4.70 1.90
C SER A 179 8.71 4.00 0.76
N ILE A 180 7.95 3.18 0.04
CA ILE A 180 8.34 2.53 -1.22
C ILE A 180 7.19 2.71 -2.21
N THR A 181 7.52 3.07 -3.45
CA THR A 181 6.55 3.20 -4.54
C THR A 181 6.73 2.05 -5.53
N TYR A 182 5.65 1.36 -5.83
CA TYR A 182 5.59 0.24 -6.77
C TYR A 182 4.83 0.66 -8.02
N ASP A 183 5.35 0.33 -9.19
CA ASP A 183 4.61 0.44 -10.44
C ASP A 183 3.59 -0.71 -10.53
N ILE A 184 2.34 -0.40 -10.83
CA ILE A 184 1.31 -1.40 -11.12
C ILE A 184 1.35 -1.64 -12.64
N LEU A 185 1.93 -2.74 -13.05
CA LEU A 185 2.15 -3.03 -14.45
C LEU A 185 0.89 -3.56 -15.14
N TRP A 186 0.06 -4.28 -14.42
CA TRP A 186 -1.23 -4.80 -14.85
C TRP A 186 -2.05 -5.25 -13.66
N THR A 187 -3.35 -5.31 -13.85
CA THR A 187 -4.32 -5.89 -12.91
C THR A 187 -5.12 -6.94 -13.64
N ASN A 188 -5.50 -7.99 -12.95
CA ASN A 188 -6.39 -9.03 -13.48
C ASN A 188 -7.32 -9.50 -12.37
N GLU A 189 -8.58 -9.66 -12.69
CA GLU A 189 -9.59 -10.27 -11.81
C GLU A 189 -10.01 -11.58 -12.43
N ASP A 190 -9.83 -12.68 -11.71
CA ASP A 190 -10.34 -13.98 -12.14
C ASP A 190 -11.81 -14.19 -11.71
N ALA A 191 -12.38 -15.36 -12.04
CA ALA A 191 -13.76 -15.69 -11.68
C ALA A 191 -14.02 -15.78 -10.15
N ASN A 192 -12.96 -15.75 -9.33
CA ASN A 192 -13.02 -15.79 -7.87
C ASN A 192 -12.76 -14.41 -7.26
N GLY A 193 -12.55 -13.38 -8.08
CA GLY A 193 -12.45 -11.99 -7.68
C GLY A 193 -11.02 -11.43 -7.59
N VAL A 194 -10.00 -12.21 -7.80
CA VAL A 194 -8.59 -11.74 -8.00
C VAL A 194 -7.75 -12.81 -8.67
#